data_79bfa5cf47848454c607dbd199d8f499
#
_entry.id   79bfa5cf47848454c607dbd199d8f499
#
_cell.length_a   1.000
_cell.length_b   1.000
_cell.length_c   1.000
_cell.angle_alpha   90.00
_cell.angle_beta   90.00
_cell.angle_gamma   90.00
#
_symmetry.space_group_name_H-M   'P 1'
#
loop_
_entity.id
_entity.type
_entity.pdbx_description
1 polymer ?
#
loop_
_entity_poly.entity_id
_entity_poly.type
_entity_poly.pdbx_seq_one_letter_code
_entity_poly.pdbx_strand_id
1 'polypeptide(L)'
;MEKQKIMNRIFFTTLLILLLIFSTFSCSKNKTSNISFEQIPQMSIGEQWAVISSPYITYKETPVSTSKIANHGRRGDIHQILGKKIVVSEDLKEKTIWYKLPDGWIEESSIYICNNQFQAKTAAKKITGDQ
;
A
#
# COMPACT_ATOMS: atom_id res chain seq x y z
N MET A 1 9.97 57.82 43.88
CA MET A 1 10.81 57.28 42.77
C MET A 1 11.04 55.77 42.89
N GLU A 2 11.02 55.18 44.05
CA GLU A 2 11.26 53.73 44.25
C GLU A 2 10.11 52.84 43.74
N LYS A 3 8.85 53.23 43.97
CA LYS A 3 7.67 52.49 43.51
C LYS A 3 7.59 52.32 42.00
N GLN A 4 8.06 53.31 41.25
CA GLN A 4 8.07 53.30 39.77
C GLN A 4 9.11 52.31 39.21
N LYS A 5 10.26 52.16 39.88
CA LYS A 5 11.29 51.19 39.51
C LYS A 5 10.83 49.76 39.78
N ILE A 6 10.12 49.52 40.87
CA ILE A 6 9.59 48.20 41.22
C ILE A 6 8.49 47.78 40.20
N MET A 7 7.62 48.70 39.85
CA MET A 7 6.54 48.47 38.89
C MET A 7 7.07 48.13 37.48
N ASN A 8 8.10 48.84 37.01
CA ASN A 8 8.74 48.53 35.75
C ASN A 8 9.47 47.16 35.76
N ARG A 9 10.09 46.79 36.88
CA ARG A 9 10.73 45.46 37.02
C ARG A 9 9.69 44.35 36.98
N ILE A 10 8.57 44.50 37.64
CA ILE A 10 7.48 43.51 37.65
C ILE A 10 6.89 43.39 36.23
N PHE A 11 6.69 44.52 35.54
CA PHE A 11 6.18 44.54 34.18
C PHE A 11 7.13 43.83 33.21
N PHE A 12 8.45 44.06 33.29
CA PHE A 12 9.45 43.40 32.46
C PHE A 12 9.54 41.89 32.73
N THR A 13 9.43 41.48 34.01
CA THR A 13 9.48 40.05 34.35
C THR A 13 8.22 39.32 33.90
N THR A 14 7.04 39.93 34.02
CA THR A 14 5.78 39.34 33.53
C THR A 14 5.75 39.25 31.98
N LEU A 15 6.29 40.26 31.29
CA LEU A 15 6.42 40.26 29.82
C LEU A 15 7.39 39.14 29.37
N LEU A 16 8.50 38.96 30.07
CA LEU A 16 9.50 37.91 29.76
C LEU A 16 8.92 36.51 29.96
N ILE A 17 8.15 36.31 31.04
CA ILE A 17 7.46 35.02 31.29
C ILE A 17 6.41 34.73 30.25
N LEU A 18 5.65 35.75 29.81
CA LEU A 18 4.66 35.60 28.76
C LEU A 18 5.28 35.20 27.42
N LEU A 19 6.45 35.77 27.09
CA LEU A 19 7.21 35.44 25.88
C LEU A 19 7.73 34.00 25.88
N LEU A 20 8.14 33.48 27.03
CA LEU A 20 8.58 32.11 27.21
C LEU A 20 7.45 31.08 27.03
N ILE A 21 6.23 31.43 27.41
CA ILE A 21 5.06 30.55 27.28
C ILE A 21 4.63 30.41 25.80
N PHE A 22 4.82 31.47 24.99
CA PHE A 22 4.50 31.42 23.57
C PHE A 22 5.48 30.55 22.74
N SER A 23 6.69 30.32 23.22
CA SER A 23 7.68 29.49 22.52
C SER A 23 7.44 27.98 22.63
N THR A 24 6.57 27.52 23.53
CA THR A 24 6.30 26.08 23.72
C THR A 24 5.12 25.56 22.89
N PHE A 25 4.38 26.42 22.18
CA PHE A 25 3.28 26.03 21.30
C PHE A 25 3.70 25.78 19.84
N SER A 26 4.99 25.50 19.61
CA SER A 26 5.40 24.88 18.34
C SER A 26 5.10 23.37 18.42
N CYS A 27 3.84 23.03 18.52
CA CYS A 27 3.38 21.69 18.22
C CYS A 27 3.50 21.53 16.71
N SER A 28 4.69 21.11 16.28
CA SER A 28 4.89 20.52 14.97
C SER A 28 3.90 19.36 14.88
N LYS A 29 2.77 19.59 14.22
CA LYS A 29 2.01 18.50 13.65
C LYS A 29 2.99 17.78 12.72
N ASN A 30 3.57 16.70 13.20
CA ASN A 30 4.10 15.67 12.33
C ASN A 30 2.93 15.34 11.41
N LYS A 31 2.91 15.96 10.24
CA LYS A 31 2.32 15.34 9.08
C LYS A 31 3.06 14.02 8.98
N THR A 32 2.47 12.98 9.55
CA THR A 32 2.68 11.64 9.04
C THR A 32 2.39 11.83 7.55
N SER A 33 3.46 12.00 6.78
CA SER A 33 3.36 11.86 5.35
C SER A 33 2.83 10.45 5.23
N ASN A 34 1.53 10.32 4.96
CA ASN A 34 1.02 9.18 4.28
C ASN A 34 1.88 9.13 3.03
N ILE A 35 2.96 8.36 3.11
CA ILE A 35 3.68 7.93 1.93
C ILE A 35 2.62 7.10 1.21
N SER A 36 1.87 7.78 0.37
CA SER A 36 1.03 7.14 -0.61
C SER A 36 2.01 6.35 -1.46
N PHE A 37 2.03 5.05 -1.24
CA PHE A 37 2.77 4.11 -2.09
C PHE A 37 2.20 4.06 -3.52
N GLU A 38 1.30 4.98 -3.86
CA GLU A 38 0.73 5.14 -5.19
C GLU A 38 1.70 5.72 -6.22
N GLN A 39 2.89 6.18 -5.80
CA GLN A 39 3.91 6.72 -6.70
C GLN A 39 5.23 5.94 -6.65
N ILE A 40 5.19 4.64 -6.44
CA ILE A 40 6.26 3.82 -6.99
C ILE A 40 6.09 3.93 -8.51
N PRO A 41 7.10 4.46 -9.26
CA PRO A 41 7.03 4.43 -10.70
C PRO A 41 6.63 3.01 -11.06
N GLN A 42 5.53 2.85 -11.79
CA GLN A 42 5.23 1.58 -12.42
C GLN A 42 6.47 1.30 -13.26
N MET A 43 7.40 0.53 -12.70
CA MET A 43 8.33 -0.17 -13.55
C MET A 43 7.42 -0.84 -14.57
N SER A 44 7.55 -0.46 -15.82
CA SER A 44 6.83 -1.09 -16.90
C SER A 44 7.16 -2.57 -16.80
N ILE A 45 6.27 -3.29 -16.13
CA ILE A 45 6.33 -4.74 -16.05
C ILE A 45 6.17 -5.12 -17.50
N GLY A 46 7.25 -5.59 -18.14
CA GLY A 46 7.15 -6.14 -19.49
C GLY A 46 5.93 -7.06 -19.47
N GLU A 47 5.23 -7.21 -20.58
CA GLU A 47 3.96 -7.94 -20.67
C GLU A 47 4.03 -9.28 -19.92
N GLN A 48 3.66 -9.26 -18.64
CA GLN A 48 3.61 -10.46 -17.80
C GLN A 48 2.19 -11.02 -17.79
N TRP A 49 2.11 -12.33 -17.73
CA TRP A 49 0.87 -13.08 -17.76
C TRP A 49 0.74 -13.94 -16.51
N ALA A 50 -0.46 -14.03 -15.98
CA ALA A 50 -0.81 -14.91 -14.88
C ALA A 50 -1.65 -16.09 -15.37
N VAL A 51 -1.34 -17.28 -14.89
CA VAL A 51 -2.15 -18.49 -15.06
C VAL A 51 -2.67 -18.89 -13.69
N ILE A 52 -3.96 -19.09 -13.57
CA ILE A 52 -4.57 -19.51 -12.31
C ILE A 52 -4.18 -20.96 -12.02
N SER A 53 -3.52 -21.17 -10.88
CA SER A 53 -3.04 -22.50 -10.48
C SER A 53 -4.03 -23.23 -9.56
N SER A 54 -4.81 -22.50 -8.78
CA SER A 54 -5.79 -23.06 -7.86
C SER A 54 -7.08 -23.48 -8.56
N PRO A 55 -7.77 -24.55 -8.12
CA PRO A 55 -9.01 -25.03 -8.75
C PRO A 55 -10.10 -23.96 -8.87
N TYR A 56 -10.28 -23.20 -7.81
CA TYR A 56 -11.21 -22.07 -7.73
C TYR A 56 -10.54 -20.93 -6.97
N ILE A 57 -10.74 -19.73 -7.44
CA ILE A 57 -10.25 -18.51 -6.80
C ILE A 57 -11.34 -17.44 -6.80
N THR A 58 -11.20 -16.47 -5.92
CA THR A 58 -11.97 -15.23 -5.91
C THR A 58 -11.05 -14.05 -6.18
N TYR A 59 -11.40 -13.23 -7.14
CA TYR A 59 -10.76 -11.93 -7.33
C TYR A 59 -11.33 -10.94 -6.32
N LYS A 60 -10.49 -10.07 -5.80
CA LYS A 60 -10.85 -9.04 -4.83
C LYS A 60 -10.92 -7.66 -5.47
N GLU A 61 -11.82 -6.80 -4.98
CA GLU A 61 -11.90 -5.41 -5.44
C GLU A 61 -10.63 -4.61 -5.08
N THR A 62 -10.08 -4.90 -3.91
CA THR A 62 -8.84 -4.29 -3.40
C THR A 62 -7.86 -5.37 -2.94
N PRO A 63 -6.55 -5.09 -2.90
CA PRO A 63 -5.53 -6.09 -2.54
C PRO A 63 -5.48 -6.33 -1.02
N VAL A 64 -6.58 -6.78 -0.47
CA VAL A 64 -6.76 -7.15 0.94
C VAL A 64 -7.66 -8.37 1.02
N SER A 65 -7.30 -9.36 1.84
CA SER A 65 -8.02 -10.64 1.97
C SER A 65 -9.49 -10.48 2.38
N THR A 66 -9.80 -9.46 3.20
CA THR A 66 -11.15 -9.13 3.68
C THR A 66 -11.97 -8.30 2.69
N SER A 67 -11.38 -7.88 1.55
CA SER A 67 -12.08 -7.10 0.52
C SER A 67 -13.21 -7.89 -0.11
N LYS A 68 -14.17 -7.16 -0.66
CA LYS A 68 -15.29 -7.75 -1.40
C LYS A 68 -14.78 -8.54 -2.60
N ILE A 69 -15.56 -9.54 -2.98
CA ILE A 69 -15.31 -10.37 -4.16
C ILE A 69 -15.77 -9.58 -5.39
N ALA A 70 -14.85 -9.39 -6.34
CA ALA A 70 -15.13 -8.74 -7.63
C ALA A 70 -15.60 -9.78 -8.66
N ASN A 71 -14.93 -10.92 -8.72
CA ASN A 71 -15.22 -11.99 -9.69
C ASN A 71 -14.68 -13.34 -9.19
N HIS A 72 -14.90 -14.39 -9.96
CA HIS A 72 -14.42 -15.75 -9.72
C HIS A 72 -13.57 -16.21 -10.90
N GLY A 73 -12.56 -17.06 -10.62
CA GLY A 73 -11.72 -17.67 -11.65
C GLY A 73 -11.50 -19.16 -11.40
N ARG A 74 -10.99 -19.83 -12.41
CA ARG A 74 -10.75 -21.28 -12.41
C ARG A 74 -9.30 -21.59 -12.81
N ARG A 75 -8.87 -22.76 -12.46
CA ARG A 75 -7.57 -23.30 -12.88
C ARG A 75 -7.44 -23.26 -14.40
N GLY A 76 -6.30 -22.74 -14.86
CA GLY A 76 -6.01 -22.62 -16.28
C GLY A 76 -6.43 -21.31 -16.93
N ASP A 77 -7.22 -20.46 -16.23
CA ASP A 77 -7.55 -19.13 -16.74
C ASP A 77 -6.25 -18.31 -16.90
N ILE A 78 -6.17 -17.55 -18.01
CA ILE A 78 -4.99 -16.78 -18.40
C ILE A 78 -5.36 -15.30 -18.45
N HIS A 79 -4.62 -14.47 -17.73
CA HIS A 79 -4.84 -13.03 -17.69
C HIS A 79 -3.53 -12.27 -17.82
N GLN A 80 -3.58 -11.10 -18.46
CA GLN A 80 -2.47 -10.16 -18.45
C GLN A 80 -2.36 -9.51 -17.07
N ILE A 81 -1.14 -9.38 -16.53
CA ILE A 81 -0.88 -8.69 -15.28
C ILE A 81 -0.88 -7.18 -15.55
N LEU A 82 -1.78 -6.46 -14.91
CA LEU A 82 -1.96 -5.01 -15.04
C LEU A 82 -1.18 -4.23 -13.98
N GLY A 83 -0.81 -4.87 -12.88
CA GLY A 83 -0.09 -4.23 -11.80
C GLY A 83 0.28 -5.18 -10.67
N LYS A 84 1.10 -4.69 -9.75
CA LYS A 84 1.56 -5.43 -8.56
C LYS A 84 1.50 -4.53 -7.34
N LYS A 85 1.05 -5.05 -6.22
CA LYS A 85 1.08 -4.37 -4.91
C LYS A 85 1.62 -5.30 -3.85
N ILE A 86 2.46 -4.75 -2.98
CA ILE A 86 2.97 -5.45 -1.82
C ILE A 86 2.24 -4.90 -0.60
N VAL A 87 1.59 -5.77 0.14
CA VAL A 87 0.90 -5.43 1.39
C VAL A 87 1.70 -6.04 2.53
N VAL A 88 2.03 -5.21 3.51
CA VAL A 88 2.75 -5.63 4.71
C VAL A 88 1.75 -5.58 5.86
N SER A 89 1.69 -6.63 6.68
CA SER A 89 0.84 -6.66 7.87
C SER A 89 1.27 -5.59 8.88
N GLU A 90 0.35 -5.16 9.76
CA GLU A 90 0.60 -4.09 10.74
C GLU A 90 1.77 -4.41 11.68
N ASP A 91 2.01 -5.69 11.98
CA ASP A 91 3.13 -6.15 12.79
C ASP A 91 4.44 -6.33 11.99
N LEU A 92 4.47 -5.94 10.71
CA LEU A 92 5.62 -6.03 9.78
C LEU A 92 6.18 -7.45 9.61
N LYS A 93 5.48 -8.49 10.04
CA LYS A 93 5.97 -9.88 9.97
C LYS A 93 5.60 -10.59 8.69
N GLU A 94 4.43 -10.27 8.14
CA GLU A 94 3.94 -10.91 6.93
C GLU A 94 3.89 -9.94 5.76
N LYS A 95 4.35 -10.39 4.62
CA LYS A 95 4.37 -9.66 3.37
C LYS A 95 3.61 -10.45 2.32
N THR A 96 2.48 -9.93 1.89
CA THR A 96 1.64 -10.54 0.86
C THR A 96 1.79 -9.76 -0.44
N ILE A 97 1.99 -10.48 -1.54
CA ILE A 97 2.10 -9.90 -2.87
C ILE A 97 0.79 -10.12 -3.60
N TRP A 98 0.23 -9.03 -4.12
CA TRP A 98 -1.00 -9.00 -4.89
C TRP A 98 -0.76 -8.57 -6.32
N TYR A 99 -1.43 -9.21 -7.25
CA TYR A 99 -1.42 -8.85 -8.66
C TYR A 99 -2.78 -8.34 -9.11
N LYS A 100 -2.78 -7.25 -9.86
CA LYS A 100 -3.97 -6.71 -10.51
C LYS A 100 -4.16 -7.40 -11.85
N LEU A 101 -5.29 -8.04 -12.02
CA LEU A 101 -5.76 -8.64 -13.27
C LEU A 101 -7.02 -7.91 -13.75
N PRO A 102 -7.50 -8.09 -14.98
CA PRO A 102 -8.74 -7.47 -15.47
C PRO A 102 -9.94 -7.71 -14.55
N ASP A 103 -10.05 -8.90 -13.96
CA ASP A 103 -11.16 -9.32 -13.09
C ASP A 103 -11.03 -8.89 -11.63
N GLY A 104 -9.89 -8.35 -11.22
CA GLY A 104 -9.65 -7.90 -9.85
C GLY A 104 -8.25 -8.21 -9.34
N TRP A 105 -8.10 -8.18 -8.02
CA TRP A 105 -6.84 -8.46 -7.33
C TRP A 105 -6.78 -9.92 -6.86
N ILE A 106 -5.61 -10.53 -7.00
CA ILE A 106 -5.34 -11.90 -6.58
C ILE A 106 -3.98 -12.00 -5.89
N GLU A 107 -3.86 -12.91 -4.94
CA GLU A 107 -2.58 -13.21 -4.27
C GLU A 107 -1.64 -14.02 -5.17
N GLU A 108 -0.34 -13.75 -5.04
CA GLU A 108 0.72 -14.46 -5.77
C GLU A 108 0.64 -15.98 -5.60
N SER A 109 0.26 -16.46 -4.42
CA SER A 109 0.15 -17.89 -4.09
C SER A 109 -0.83 -18.66 -4.98
N SER A 110 -1.78 -17.97 -5.62
CA SER A 110 -2.85 -18.57 -6.43
C SER A 110 -2.56 -18.56 -7.94
N ILE A 111 -1.41 -18.01 -8.36
CA ILE A 111 -1.08 -17.83 -9.77
C ILE A 111 0.31 -18.35 -10.12
N TYR A 112 0.49 -18.64 -11.38
CA TYR A 112 1.79 -18.90 -12.00
C TYR A 112 2.11 -17.77 -12.97
N ILE A 113 3.26 -17.10 -12.80
CA ILE A 113 3.65 -15.93 -13.57
C ILE A 113 4.47 -16.36 -14.79
N CYS A 114 4.11 -15.86 -15.95
CA CYS A 114 4.77 -16.10 -17.24
C CYS A 114 5.21 -14.78 -17.87
N ASN A 115 6.34 -14.81 -18.58
CA ASN A 115 6.90 -13.63 -19.23
C ASN A 115 6.22 -13.27 -20.55
N ASN A 116 5.42 -14.16 -21.09
CA ASN A 116 4.66 -13.94 -22.33
C ASN A 116 3.45 -14.87 -22.41
N GLN A 117 2.54 -14.54 -23.35
CA GLN A 117 1.29 -15.26 -23.53
C GLN A 117 1.48 -16.74 -23.97
N PHE A 118 2.53 -17.05 -24.74
CA PHE A 118 2.78 -18.41 -25.19
C PHE A 118 3.17 -19.32 -24.03
N GLN A 119 4.02 -18.82 -23.14
CA GLN A 119 4.37 -19.54 -21.92
C GLN A 119 3.14 -19.73 -21.04
N ALA A 120 2.27 -18.72 -20.91
CA ALA A 120 1.04 -18.83 -20.16
C ALA A 120 0.11 -19.91 -20.74
N LYS A 121 -0.09 -19.95 -22.05
CA LYS A 121 -0.89 -20.99 -22.73
C LYS A 121 -0.32 -22.40 -22.50
N THR A 122 1.00 -22.54 -22.57
CA THR A 122 1.67 -23.82 -22.31
C THR A 122 1.52 -24.25 -20.86
N ALA A 123 1.71 -23.29 -19.93
CA ALA A 123 1.54 -23.56 -18.49
C ALA A 123 0.09 -23.93 -18.14
N ALA A 124 -0.90 -23.23 -18.72
CA ALA A 124 -2.32 -23.53 -18.52
C ALA A 124 -2.66 -24.96 -18.96
N LYS A 125 -2.26 -25.37 -20.17
CA LYS A 125 -2.46 -26.76 -20.63
C LYS A 125 -1.84 -27.79 -19.71
N LYS A 126 -0.61 -27.53 -19.22
CA LYS A 126 0.07 -28.44 -18.29
C LYS A 126 -0.67 -28.54 -16.96
N ILE A 127 -1.23 -27.43 -16.46
CA ILE A 127 -1.93 -27.37 -15.18
C ILE A 127 -3.32 -28.03 -15.27
N THR A 128 -4.02 -27.90 -16.41
CA THR A 128 -5.35 -28.48 -16.63
C THR A 128 -5.30 -29.96 -17.04
N GLY A 129 -4.14 -30.45 -17.46
CA GLY A 129 -3.99 -31.83 -17.94
C GLY A 129 -4.44 -32.02 -19.40
N ASP A 130 -4.73 -30.97 -20.11
CA ASP A 130 -5.01 -31.01 -21.57
C ASP A 130 -3.68 -31.13 -22.33
N GLN A 131 -3.34 -32.35 -22.72
CA GLN A 131 -2.24 -32.65 -23.63
C GLN A 131 -2.69 -32.63 -25.08
#